data_38fa6aae3c9f6e9cd41ac27eb8ff6318
#
_entry.id   38fa6aae3c9f6e9cd41ac27eb8ff6318
#
_cell.length_a   1.000
_cell.length_b   1.000
_cell.length_c   1.000
_cell.angle_alpha   90.00
_cell.angle_beta   90.00
_cell.angle_gamma   90.00
#
_symmetry.space_group_name_H-M   'P 1'
#
loop_
_entity.id
_entity.type
_entity.pdbx_description
1 polymer ?
#
loop_
_entity_poly.entity_id
_entity_poly.type
_entity_poly.pdbx_seq_one_letter_code
_entity_poly.pdbx_strand_id
1 'polypeptide(L)'
;MDRPNDAPTSADAPTIDASDSHAVLTLFGAICDRTTTILAANDDWSASGERDGQYSVDVEIDTACLDMLHGAGFAVLSEESGWSGPNDDHSPTHLVVVDPLDGSTNATLGLPWCATALCLVSNGVPTVAMVANLRTGTRYTAVLGGGARRNG
;
A
#
# COMPACT_ATOMS: atom_id res chain seq x y z
N MET A 1 18.12 41.86 9.65
CA MET A 1 18.31 40.76 10.62
C MET A 1 17.17 39.79 10.40
N ASP A 2 17.31 38.99 9.32
CA ASP A 2 16.28 38.08 8.85
C ASP A 2 16.41 36.75 9.59
N ARG A 3 15.30 36.26 10.14
CA ARG A 3 15.22 34.91 10.72
C ARG A 3 15.09 33.92 9.58
N PRO A 4 15.81 32.79 9.60
CA PRO A 4 15.59 31.73 8.64
C PRO A 4 14.21 31.11 8.84
N ASN A 5 13.56 30.86 7.73
CA ASN A 5 12.27 30.19 7.56
C ASN A 5 12.43 28.73 8.00
N ASP A 6 11.97 28.40 9.21
CA ASP A 6 11.85 27.03 9.65
C ASP A 6 10.71 26.37 8.87
N ALA A 7 11.08 25.63 7.83
CA ALA A 7 10.15 24.67 7.22
C ALA A 7 9.78 23.63 8.27
N PRO A 8 8.51 23.22 8.40
CA PRO A 8 8.11 22.20 9.36
C PRO A 8 8.83 20.89 9.01
N THR A 9 9.61 20.39 9.97
CA THR A 9 10.22 19.07 9.92
C THR A 9 9.12 18.00 9.87
N SER A 10 9.29 16.96 9.07
CA SER A 10 8.35 15.88 8.79
C SER A 10 8.02 14.96 10.00
N ALA A 11 8.02 15.50 11.22
CA ALA A 11 7.91 14.75 12.46
C ALA A 11 6.50 14.67 13.06
N ASP A 12 5.48 15.27 12.42
CA ASP A 12 4.14 15.40 13.00
C ASP A 12 3.01 14.72 12.19
N ALA A 13 3.30 13.73 11.35
CA ALA A 13 2.24 12.90 10.81
C ALA A 13 1.70 11.97 11.91
N PRO A 14 0.36 11.88 12.12
CA PRO A 14 -0.19 11.00 13.13
C PRO A 14 0.14 9.54 12.78
N THR A 15 0.92 8.89 13.63
CA THR A 15 1.20 7.45 13.51
C THR A 15 -0.08 6.68 13.80
N ILE A 16 -0.48 5.80 12.88
CA ILE A 16 -1.65 4.94 13.10
C ILE A 16 -1.29 3.87 14.14
N ASP A 17 -2.16 3.69 15.14
CA ASP A 17 -2.05 2.58 16.08
C ASP A 17 -2.31 1.25 15.37
N ALA A 18 -1.29 0.41 15.28
CA ALA A 18 -1.36 -0.91 14.65
C ALA A 18 -2.30 -1.89 15.37
N SER A 19 -2.69 -1.62 16.63
CA SER A 19 -3.68 -2.40 17.37
C SER A 19 -5.13 -2.00 17.04
N ASP A 20 -5.34 -0.81 16.46
CA ASP A 20 -6.66 -0.37 15.97
C ASP A 20 -6.91 -0.90 14.56
N SER A 21 -7.50 -2.09 14.46
CA SER A 21 -7.79 -2.73 13.18
C SER A 21 -8.74 -1.90 12.29
N HIS A 22 -9.60 -1.04 12.88
CA HIS A 22 -10.47 -0.16 12.11
C HIS A 22 -9.67 0.97 11.44
N ALA A 23 -8.75 1.60 12.17
CA ALA A 23 -7.86 2.62 11.61
C ALA A 23 -6.97 2.04 10.51
N VAL A 24 -6.42 0.83 10.71
CA VAL A 24 -5.62 0.11 9.70
C VAL A 24 -6.44 -0.19 8.45
N LEU A 25 -7.66 -0.73 8.59
CA LEU A 25 -8.54 -0.99 7.45
C LEU A 25 -8.96 0.30 6.72
N THR A 26 -9.12 1.40 7.43
CA THR A 26 -9.39 2.72 6.83
C THR A 26 -8.22 3.18 5.97
N LEU A 27 -6.98 3.06 6.47
CA LEU A 27 -5.76 3.35 5.70
C LEU A 27 -5.67 2.45 4.46
N PHE A 28 -5.85 1.13 4.62
CA PHE A 28 -5.80 0.18 3.50
C PHE A 28 -6.87 0.51 2.44
N GLY A 29 -8.07 0.89 2.89
CA GLY A 29 -9.12 1.38 2.00
C GLY A 29 -8.71 2.61 1.19
N ALA A 30 -8.11 3.60 1.84
CA ALA A 30 -7.63 4.81 1.18
C ALA A 30 -6.51 4.52 0.17
N ILE A 31 -5.60 3.58 0.48
CA ILE A 31 -4.56 3.12 -0.46
C ILE A 31 -5.21 2.49 -1.70
N CYS A 32 -6.16 1.57 -1.52
CA CYS A 32 -6.87 0.94 -2.64
C CYS A 32 -7.63 1.96 -3.51
N ASP A 33 -8.21 3.01 -2.90
CA ASP A 33 -8.86 4.10 -3.64
C ASP A 33 -7.84 4.90 -4.46
N ARG A 34 -6.68 5.19 -3.87
CA ARG A 34 -5.58 5.87 -4.57
C ARG A 34 -5.06 5.06 -5.74
N THR A 35 -4.79 3.75 -5.54
CA THR A 35 -4.37 2.82 -6.60
C THR A 35 -5.40 2.76 -7.72
N THR A 36 -6.69 2.64 -7.38
CA THR A 36 -7.78 2.65 -8.36
C THR A 36 -7.78 3.93 -9.20
N THR A 37 -7.53 5.08 -8.56
CA THR A 37 -7.49 6.39 -9.23
C THR A 37 -6.30 6.47 -10.20
N ILE A 38 -5.11 6.06 -9.78
CA ILE A 38 -3.91 6.04 -10.64
C ILE A 38 -4.15 5.10 -11.83
N LEU A 39 -4.60 3.88 -11.56
CA LEU A 39 -4.87 2.88 -12.60
C LEU A 39 -5.94 3.34 -13.61
N ALA A 40 -6.97 4.06 -13.15
CA ALA A 40 -8.03 4.57 -14.03
C ALA A 40 -7.57 5.74 -14.89
N ALA A 41 -6.59 6.51 -14.44
CA ALA A 41 -6.00 7.63 -15.18
C ALA A 41 -4.86 7.19 -16.11
N ASN A 42 -4.37 5.94 -15.96
CA ASN A 42 -3.22 5.45 -16.71
C ASN A 42 -3.58 5.16 -18.16
N ASP A 43 -2.83 5.74 -19.08
CA ASP A 43 -2.87 5.49 -20.53
C ASP A 43 -1.51 5.01 -21.08
N ASP A 44 -0.47 4.95 -20.23
CA ASP A 44 0.89 4.51 -20.58
C ASP A 44 1.22 3.16 -19.93
N TRP A 45 1.32 2.13 -20.78
CA TRP A 45 1.72 0.78 -20.38
C TRP A 45 3.14 0.45 -20.83
N SER A 46 4.01 1.45 -20.90
CA SER A 46 5.43 1.24 -21.21
C SER A 46 6.12 0.45 -20.10
N ALA A 47 7.17 -0.30 -20.48
CA ALA A 47 8.03 -0.95 -19.49
C ALA A 47 8.72 0.11 -18.62
N SER A 48 8.85 -0.16 -17.30
CA SER A 48 9.53 0.75 -16.37
C SER A 48 11.02 0.90 -16.70
N GLY A 49 11.62 -0.14 -17.27
CA GLY A 49 13.06 -0.23 -17.50
C GLY A 49 13.87 -0.64 -16.27
N GLU A 50 13.23 -0.82 -15.11
CA GLU A 50 13.88 -1.21 -13.87
C GLU A 50 13.93 -2.74 -13.70
N ARG A 51 12.85 -3.42 -14.08
CA ARG A 51 12.70 -4.87 -13.96
C ARG A 51 11.90 -5.46 -15.14
N ASP A 52 12.25 -6.65 -15.59
CA ASP A 52 11.53 -7.35 -16.64
C ASP A 52 10.07 -7.61 -16.24
N GLY A 53 9.13 -7.25 -17.12
CA GLY A 53 7.71 -7.43 -16.91
C GLY A 53 7.02 -6.36 -16.06
N GLN A 54 7.77 -5.38 -15.54
CA GLN A 54 7.25 -4.26 -14.77
C GLN A 54 6.87 -3.10 -15.70
N TYR A 55 5.70 -2.52 -15.49
CA TYR A 55 5.22 -1.33 -16.20
C TYR A 55 5.51 -0.05 -15.41
N SER A 56 5.58 1.09 -16.08
CA SER A 56 5.77 2.40 -15.42
C SER A 56 4.69 2.69 -14.37
N VAL A 57 3.46 2.25 -14.61
CA VAL A 57 2.34 2.40 -13.66
C VAL A 57 2.53 1.56 -12.39
N ASP A 58 3.21 0.42 -12.44
CA ASP A 58 3.51 -0.40 -11.25
C ASP A 58 4.39 0.40 -10.29
N VAL A 59 5.41 1.10 -10.82
CA VAL A 59 6.31 1.96 -10.04
C VAL A 59 5.57 3.16 -9.45
N GLU A 60 4.66 3.80 -10.20
CA GLU A 60 3.87 4.92 -9.72
C GLU A 60 2.93 4.48 -8.58
N ILE A 61 2.25 3.35 -8.74
CA ILE A 61 1.34 2.81 -7.74
C ILE A 61 2.12 2.39 -6.48
N ASP A 62 3.26 1.71 -6.64
CA ASP A 62 4.11 1.31 -5.51
C ASP A 62 4.57 2.53 -4.72
N THR A 63 5.10 3.55 -5.40
CA THR A 63 5.50 4.80 -4.75
C THR A 63 4.37 5.42 -3.93
N ALA A 64 3.16 5.49 -4.49
CA ALA A 64 2.01 6.04 -3.78
C ALA A 64 1.60 5.20 -2.56
N CYS A 65 1.68 3.87 -2.65
CA CYS A 65 1.42 2.96 -1.53
C CYS A 65 2.45 3.14 -0.41
N LEU A 66 3.75 3.20 -0.76
CA LEU A 66 4.84 3.39 0.19
C LEU A 66 4.73 4.72 0.93
N ASP A 67 4.45 5.82 0.21
CA ASP A 67 4.29 7.15 0.81
C ASP A 67 3.18 7.16 1.87
N MET A 68 2.05 6.53 1.59
CA MET A 68 0.92 6.47 2.51
C MET A 68 1.23 5.58 3.73
N LEU A 69 1.90 4.44 3.53
CA LEU A 69 2.26 3.50 4.60
C LEU A 69 3.35 4.06 5.49
N HIS A 70 4.40 4.67 4.92
CA HIS A 70 5.46 5.34 5.69
C HIS A 70 4.93 6.55 6.44
N GLY A 71 4.06 7.35 5.80
CA GLY A 71 3.38 8.46 6.46
C GLY A 71 2.52 8.05 7.65
N ALA A 72 2.05 6.80 7.68
CA ALA A 72 1.33 6.20 8.80
C ALA A 72 2.26 5.52 9.83
N GLY A 73 3.57 5.50 9.59
CA GLY A 73 4.59 4.97 10.52
C GLY A 73 4.90 3.48 10.37
N PHE A 74 4.46 2.84 9.28
CA PHE A 74 4.74 1.42 9.04
C PHE A 74 6.04 1.20 8.26
N ALA A 75 6.78 0.14 8.62
CA ALA A 75 7.72 -0.50 7.72
C ALA A 75 6.95 -1.28 6.65
N VAL A 76 7.53 -1.42 5.46
CA VAL A 76 6.86 -2.04 4.31
C VAL A 76 7.74 -3.08 3.64
N LEU A 77 7.12 -4.17 3.23
CA LEU A 77 7.66 -5.13 2.27
C LEU A 77 6.76 -5.13 1.04
N SER A 78 7.21 -4.47 -0.02
CA SER A 78 6.50 -4.42 -1.30
C SER A 78 6.97 -5.52 -2.24
N GLU A 79 6.05 -6.07 -3.04
CA GLU A 79 6.38 -6.98 -4.15
C GLU A 79 7.22 -6.26 -5.20
N GLU A 80 6.93 -4.97 -5.44
CA GLU A 80 7.60 -4.19 -6.48
C GLU A 80 8.99 -3.70 -6.08
N SER A 81 9.13 -3.07 -4.91
CA SER A 81 10.36 -2.39 -4.48
C SER A 81 11.10 -3.09 -3.33
N GLY A 82 10.53 -4.15 -2.76
CA GLY A 82 11.13 -4.90 -1.67
C GLY A 82 10.98 -4.22 -0.31
N TRP A 83 11.99 -4.35 0.52
CA TRP A 83 11.99 -3.81 1.87
C TRP A 83 12.20 -2.30 1.89
N SER A 84 11.39 -1.61 2.68
CA SER A 84 11.59 -0.21 3.03
C SER A 84 11.05 0.08 4.44
N GLY A 85 11.76 0.88 5.22
CA GLY A 85 11.33 1.19 6.58
C GLY A 85 12.24 2.22 7.24
N PRO A 86 11.78 2.82 8.35
CA PRO A 86 12.62 3.68 9.15
C PRO A 86 13.75 2.83 9.78
N ASN A 87 14.99 3.25 9.61
CA ASN A 87 16.17 2.65 10.23
C ASN A 87 16.43 1.21 9.76
N ASP A 88 17.11 0.82 8.86
CA ASP A 88 17.60 -0.52 8.46
C ASP A 88 17.22 -1.73 9.37
N ASP A 89 16.16 -1.57 10.17
CA ASP A 89 15.64 -2.58 11.08
C ASP A 89 14.79 -3.57 10.29
N HIS A 90 15.38 -4.72 9.96
CA HIS A 90 14.70 -5.81 9.26
C HIS A 90 13.81 -6.66 10.19
N SER A 91 13.55 -6.21 11.42
CA SER A 91 12.71 -6.93 12.40
C SER A 91 11.72 -5.98 13.10
N PRO A 92 10.94 -5.18 12.36
CA PRO A 92 9.99 -4.26 12.96
C PRO A 92 8.88 -5.01 13.69
N THR A 93 8.36 -4.41 14.75
CA THR A 93 7.19 -4.93 15.47
C THR A 93 5.96 -4.98 14.57
N HIS A 94 5.84 -4.01 13.66
CA HIS A 94 4.72 -3.87 12.71
C HIS A 94 5.25 -3.67 11.29
N LEU A 95 4.85 -4.56 10.41
CA LEU A 95 5.23 -4.58 9.00
C LEU A 95 3.97 -4.68 8.15
N VAL A 96 3.84 -3.84 7.13
CA VAL A 96 2.83 -4.06 6.08
C VAL A 96 3.50 -4.75 4.89
N VAL A 97 2.96 -5.90 4.52
CA VAL A 97 3.30 -6.58 3.27
C VAL A 97 2.28 -6.14 2.23
N VAL A 98 2.74 -5.68 1.07
CA VAL A 98 1.88 -5.16 0.01
C VAL A 98 2.27 -5.68 -1.36
N ASP A 99 1.28 -6.06 -2.14
CA ASP A 99 1.33 -6.15 -3.59
C ASP A 99 0.46 -5.01 -4.14
N PRO A 100 1.08 -3.93 -4.66
CA PRO A 100 0.37 -2.72 -5.06
C PRO A 100 -0.56 -2.93 -6.25
N LEU A 101 -0.14 -3.75 -7.23
CA LEU A 101 -0.92 -4.07 -8.43
C LEU A 101 -0.74 -5.54 -8.85
N ASP A 102 -1.33 -6.46 -8.07
CA ASP A 102 -1.44 -7.86 -8.48
C ASP A 102 -2.22 -7.98 -9.80
N GLY A 103 -1.59 -8.61 -10.79
CA GLY A 103 -2.18 -8.79 -12.11
C GLY A 103 -2.03 -7.56 -13.03
N SER A 104 -0.91 -6.85 -13.02
CA SER A 104 -0.62 -5.73 -13.92
C SER A 104 -0.80 -6.10 -15.40
N THR A 105 -0.37 -7.29 -15.82
CA THR A 105 -0.63 -7.81 -17.18
C THR A 105 -2.13 -7.93 -17.48
N ASN A 106 -2.95 -8.37 -16.53
CA ASN A 106 -4.41 -8.40 -16.73
C ASN A 106 -4.96 -6.99 -16.87
N ALA A 107 -4.42 -6.04 -16.09
CA ALA A 107 -4.83 -4.65 -16.15
C ALA A 107 -4.54 -4.03 -17.52
N THR A 108 -3.38 -4.34 -18.17
CA THR A 108 -3.05 -3.88 -19.53
C THR A 108 -4.04 -4.38 -20.57
N LEU A 109 -4.56 -5.60 -20.38
CA LEU A 109 -5.53 -6.23 -21.26
C LEU A 109 -6.98 -5.82 -20.96
N GLY A 110 -7.21 -4.94 -19.99
CA GLY A 110 -8.54 -4.52 -19.56
C GLY A 110 -9.34 -5.64 -18.87
N LEU A 111 -8.67 -6.71 -18.41
CA LEU A 111 -9.34 -7.80 -17.70
C LEU A 111 -9.66 -7.38 -16.26
N PRO A 112 -10.78 -7.84 -15.67
CA PRO A 112 -11.21 -7.45 -14.32
C PRO A 112 -10.48 -8.21 -13.19
N TRP A 113 -9.31 -8.78 -13.46
CA TRP A 113 -8.54 -9.61 -12.54
C TRP A 113 -7.24 -8.91 -12.14
N CYS A 114 -7.38 -7.75 -11.50
CA CYS A 114 -6.27 -7.05 -10.87
C CYS A 114 -6.72 -6.49 -9.52
N ALA A 115 -5.79 -6.48 -8.57
CA ALA A 115 -6.07 -6.15 -7.18
C ALA A 115 -4.90 -5.42 -6.51
N THR A 116 -5.17 -4.69 -5.43
CA THR A 116 -4.18 -4.36 -4.41
C THR A 116 -4.38 -5.30 -3.23
N ALA A 117 -3.31 -5.91 -2.75
CA ALA A 117 -3.31 -6.79 -1.59
C ALA A 117 -2.42 -6.22 -0.48
N LEU A 118 -2.95 -6.09 0.74
CA LEU A 118 -2.26 -5.53 1.90
C LEU A 118 -2.45 -6.45 3.11
N CYS A 119 -1.39 -6.63 3.89
CA CYS A 119 -1.43 -7.40 5.13
C CYS A 119 -0.56 -6.73 6.20
N LEU A 120 -1.15 -6.34 7.33
CA LEU A 120 -0.40 -5.97 8.53
C LEU A 120 0.05 -7.24 9.27
N VAL A 121 1.35 -7.32 9.48
CA VAL A 121 2.00 -8.35 10.29
C VAL A 121 2.49 -7.70 11.57
N SER A 122 1.99 -8.15 12.72
CA SER A 122 2.39 -7.66 14.04
C SER A 122 3.08 -8.77 14.82
N ASN A 123 4.32 -8.53 15.26
CA ASN A 123 5.14 -9.55 15.96
C ASN A 123 5.23 -10.90 15.17
N GLY A 124 5.35 -10.81 13.85
CA GLY A 124 5.44 -11.99 12.99
C GLY A 124 4.09 -12.70 12.71
N VAL A 125 2.97 -12.12 13.15
CA VAL A 125 1.62 -12.70 12.96
C VAL A 125 0.79 -11.79 12.07
N PRO A 126 0.16 -12.29 10.98
CA PRO A 126 -0.82 -11.54 10.20
C PRO A 126 -2.03 -11.17 11.07
N THR A 127 -2.35 -9.88 11.18
CA THR A 127 -3.41 -9.37 12.06
C THR A 127 -4.56 -8.71 11.33
N VAL A 128 -4.26 -7.96 10.26
CA VAL A 128 -5.28 -7.27 9.44
C VAL A 128 -4.90 -7.44 7.98
N ALA A 129 -5.87 -7.77 7.13
CA ALA A 129 -5.64 -7.89 5.69
C ALA A 129 -6.78 -7.27 4.89
N MET A 130 -6.44 -6.77 3.69
CA MET A 130 -7.38 -6.33 2.67
C MET A 130 -6.90 -6.76 1.29
N VAL A 131 -7.83 -7.24 0.47
CA VAL A 131 -7.64 -7.41 -0.99
C VAL A 131 -8.76 -6.67 -1.68
N ALA A 132 -8.41 -5.73 -2.54
CA ALA A 132 -9.38 -4.93 -3.29
C ALA A 132 -9.22 -5.15 -4.79
N ASN A 133 -10.26 -5.64 -5.45
CA ASN A 133 -10.30 -5.69 -6.90
C ASN A 133 -10.47 -4.27 -7.46
N LEU A 134 -9.48 -3.82 -8.23
CA LEU A 134 -9.39 -2.44 -8.71
C LEU A 134 -10.36 -2.10 -9.87
N ARG A 135 -10.92 -3.12 -10.51
CA ARG A 135 -11.88 -2.93 -11.61
C ARG A 135 -13.33 -3.01 -11.14
N THR A 136 -13.62 -3.89 -10.18
CA THR A 136 -15.00 -4.12 -9.70
C THR A 136 -15.31 -3.36 -8.42
N GLY A 137 -14.29 -2.83 -7.71
CA GLY A 137 -14.43 -2.19 -6.41
C GLY A 137 -14.73 -3.17 -5.27
N THR A 138 -14.76 -4.48 -5.53
CA THR A 138 -15.00 -5.48 -4.49
C THR A 138 -13.82 -5.56 -3.54
N ARG A 139 -14.10 -5.46 -2.22
CA ARG A 139 -13.09 -5.55 -1.16
C ARG A 139 -13.35 -6.75 -0.27
N TYR A 140 -12.28 -7.45 0.04
CA TYR A 140 -12.24 -8.51 1.04
C TYR A 140 -11.35 -8.06 2.17
N THR A 141 -11.85 -8.15 3.40
CA THR A 141 -11.11 -7.77 4.61
C THR A 141 -11.09 -8.91 5.59
N ALA A 142 -10.01 -9.00 6.38
CA ALA A 142 -9.92 -9.95 7.47
C ALA A 142 -9.20 -9.29 8.67
N VAL A 143 -9.66 -9.64 9.87
CA VAL A 143 -9.03 -9.26 11.13
C VAL A 143 -8.84 -10.52 11.95
N LEU A 144 -7.66 -10.70 12.53
CA LEU A 144 -7.34 -11.85 13.39
C LEU A 144 -8.37 -11.96 14.52
N GLY A 145 -9.00 -13.13 14.63
CA GLY A 145 -10.09 -13.38 15.58
C GLY A 145 -11.45 -12.76 15.20
N GLY A 146 -11.49 -11.85 14.21
CA GLY A 146 -12.71 -11.18 13.75
C GLY A 146 -13.35 -11.79 12.49
N GLY A 147 -12.65 -12.74 11.87
CA GLY A 147 -13.08 -13.38 10.62
C GLY A 147 -12.85 -12.54 9.37
N ALA A 148 -13.41 -12.98 8.25
CA ALA A 148 -13.31 -12.33 6.95
C ALA A 148 -14.67 -11.80 6.48
N ARG A 149 -14.64 -10.70 5.71
CA ARG A 149 -15.84 -10.03 5.18
C ARG A 149 -15.64 -9.65 3.72
N ARG A 150 -16.74 -9.50 3.01
CA ARG A 150 -16.79 -8.94 1.66
C ARG A 150 -17.64 -7.67 1.68
N ASN A 151 -17.04 -6.54 1.21
CA ASN A 151 -17.69 -5.22 1.13
C ASN A 151 -18.23 -4.71 2.49
N GLY A 152 -17.49 -4.93 3.58
CA GLY A 152 -17.79 -4.41 4.92
C GLY A 152 -18.25 -5.46 5.91
#